data_5dbccbcec56ee4198516a3e552e40665
#
_entry.id   5dbccbcec56ee4198516a3e552e40665
#
_cell.length_a   1.000
_cell.length_b   1.000
_cell.length_c   1.000
_cell.angle_alpha   90.00
_cell.angle_beta   90.00
_cell.angle_gamma   90.00
#
_symmetry.space_group_name_H-M   'P 1'
#
loop_
_entity.id
_entity.type
_entity.pdbx_description
1 polymer ?
#
loop_
_entity_poly.entity_id
_entity_poly.type
_entity_poly.pdbx_seq_one_letter_code
_entity_poly.pdbx_strand_id
1 'polypeptide(L)'
;MEIEGRLDLHGMSREAAHRATLGFVSGARLSGKRCILIVTGKGKGILQTELPRWLNMPPIREQILSFTHARPQDGGSGAVYVLLKRDRKIG
;
A
#
# COMPACT_ATOMS: atom_id res chain seq x y z
N MET A 1 7.34 -13.82 3.41
CA MET A 1 6.07 -13.72 2.69
C MET A 1 6.31 -13.09 1.33
N GLU A 2 5.73 -13.66 0.31
CA GLU A 2 5.92 -13.17 -1.04
C GLU A 2 5.09 -11.91 -1.30
N ILE A 3 5.71 -10.98 -2.02
CA ILE A 3 5.00 -9.79 -2.48
C ILE A 3 4.20 -10.19 -3.73
N GLU A 4 2.89 -10.03 -3.65
CA GLU A 4 1.98 -10.47 -4.71
C GLU A 4 1.55 -9.34 -5.63
N GLY A 5 1.88 -8.11 -5.28
CA GLY A 5 1.58 -6.94 -6.11
C GLY A 5 2.44 -5.78 -5.71
N ARG A 6 2.64 -4.86 -6.64
CA ARG A 6 3.51 -3.71 -6.43
C ARG A 6 2.88 -2.47 -7.05
N LEU A 7 2.85 -1.38 -6.29
CA LEU A 7 2.37 -0.08 -6.75
C LEU A 7 3.47 0.94 -6.53
N ASP A 8 3.86 1.63 -7.59
CA ASP A 8 4.88 2.67 -7.51
C ASP A 8 4.21 4.03 -7.62
N LEU A 9 4.29 4.80 -6.54
CA LEU A 9 3.67 6.13 -6.45
C LEU A 9 4.65 7.24 -6.74
N HIS A 10 5.93 6.93 -6.92
CA HIS A 10 6.95 7.96 -7.02
C HIS A 10 6.64 8.89 -8.20
N GLY A 11 6.81 10.20 -7.97
CA GLY A 11 6.52 11.18 -9.01
C GLY A 11 5.06 11.58 -9.14
N MET A 12 4.15 10.91 -8.43
CA MET A 12 2.73 11.27 -8.48
C MET A 12 2.43 12.44 -7.55
N SER A 13 1.40 13.21 -7.90
CA SER A 13 0.86 14.20 -6.99
C SER A 13 0.21 13.49 -5.80
N ARG A 14 0.02 14.22 -4.70
CA ARG A 14 -0.61 13.66 -3.51
C ARG A 14 -1.98 13.07 -3.83
N GLU A 15 -2.79 13.83 -4.58
CA GLU A 15 -4.14 13.38 -4.93
C GLU A 15 -4.14 12.15 -5.81
N ALA A 16 -3.28 12.12 -6.82
CA ALA A 16 -3.19 10.96 -7.70
C ALA A 16 -2.69 9.73 -6.96
N ALA A 17 -1.69 9.92 -6.09
CA ALA A 17 -1.15 8.82 -5.30
C ALA A 17 -2.19 8.26 -4.34
N HIS A 18 -2.98 9.13 -3.72
CA HIS A 18 -4.03 8.69 -2.80
C HIS A 18 -5.07 7.83 -3.53
N ARG A 19 -5.54 8.30 -4.69
CA ARG A 19 -6.50 7.54 -5.49
C ARG A 19 -5.93 6.20 -5.96
N ALA A 20 -4.67 6.22 -6.39
CA ALA A 20 -4.01 5.00 -6.84
C ALA A 20 -3.91 3.98 -5.70
N THR A 21 -3.61 4.46 -4.50
CA THR A 21 -3.51 3.59 -3.32
C THR A 21 -4.87 2.98 -2.98
N LEU A 22 -5.93 3.80 -2.98
CA LEU A 22 -7.28 3.31 -2.72
C LEU A 22 -7.66 2.18 -3.68
N GLY A 23 -7.49 2.43 -4.97
CA GLY A 23 -7.85 1.45 -6.00
C GLY A 23 -6.99 0.19 -5.95
N PHE A 24 -5.70 0.36 -5.70
CA PHE A 24 -4.79 -0.77 -5.69
C PHE A 24 -5.05 -1.70 -4.49
N VAL A 25 -5.26 -1.13 -3.32
CA VAL A 25 -5.56 -1.92 -2.11
C VAL A 25 -6.85 -2.70 -2.30
N SER A 26 -7.90 -2.04 -2.77
CA SER A 26 -9.19 -2.69 -3.00
C SER A 26 -9.08 -3.79 -4.06
N GLY A 27 -8.42 -3.50 -5.17
CA GLY A 27 -8.26 -4.48 -6.25
C GLY A 27 -7.43 -5.68 -5.83
N ALA A 28 -6.37 -5.44 -5.09
CA ALA A 28 -5.51 -6.52 -4.61
C ALA A 28 -6.26 -7.43 -3.64
N ARG A 29 -7.03 -6.83 -2.73
CA ARG A 29 -7.81 -7.60 -1.79
C ARG A 29 -8.86 -8.46 -2.50
N LEU A 30 -9.56 -7.87 -3.45
CA LEU A 30 -10.58 -8.60 -4.22
C LEU A 30 -9.97 -9.73 -5.05
N SER A 31 -8.71 -9.58 -5.46
CA SER A 31 -7.99 -10.62 -6.20
C SER A 31 -7.42 -11.70 -5.30
N GLY A 32 -7.62 -11.60 -4.01
CA GLY A 32 -7.13 -12.59 -3.06
C GLY A 32 -5.67 -12.43 -2.66
N LYS A 33 -5.06 -11.31 -3.01
CA LYS A 33 -3.67 -11.07 -2.61
C LYS A 33 -3.58 -10.79 -1.12
N ARG A 34 -2.47 -11.21 -0.52
CA ARG A 34 -2.27 -11.09 0.91
C ARG A 34 -1.19 -10.08 1.28
N CYS A 35 -0.22 -9.87 0.42
CA CYS A 35 0.89 -8.96 0.68
C CYS A 35 1.20 -8.16 -0.57
N ILE A 36 1.23 -6.84 -0.43
CA ILE A 36 1.58 -5.95 -1.52
C ILE A 36 2.67 -5.00 -1.06
N LEU A 37 3.40 -4.44 -2.03
CA LEU A 37 4.43 -3.44 -1.78
C LEU A 37 3.98 -2.13 -2.41
N ILE A 38 4.02 -1.05 -1.63
CA ILE A 38 3.73 0.29 -2.16
C ILE A 38 5.00 1.11 -2.05
N VAL A 39 5.48 1.59 -3.18
CA VAL A 39 6.73 2.34 -3.27
C VAL A 39 6.40 3.82 -3.38
N THR A 40 6.89 4.62 -2.44
CA THR A 40 6.72 6.08 -2.46
C THR A 40 7.93 6.79 -3.04
N GLY A 41 9.08 6.12 -3.04
CA GLY A 41 10.34 6.76 -3.32
C GLY A 41 10.82 7.54 -2.10
N LYS A 42 11.97 8.19 -2.24
CA LYS A 42 12.56 8.92 -1.13
C LYS A 42 12.51 10.44 -1.30
N GLY A 43 12.31 10.93 -2.49
CA GLY A 43 12.27 12.33 -2.88
C GLY A 43 12.12 13.35 -1.75
N LYS A 44 11.11 14.20 -1.81
CA LYS A 44 10.87 15.21 -0.78
C LYS A 44 10.15 14.67 0.44
N GLY A 45 9.84 13.39 0.45
CA GLY A 45 9.21 12.75 1.59
C GLY A 45 7.71 12.99 1.74
N ILE A 46 7.07 13.67 0.79
CA ILE A 46 5.64 13.97 0.89
C ILE A 46 4.82 12.68 0.91
N LEU A 47 5.01 11.82 -0.09
CA LEU A 47 4.27 10.57 -0.18
C LEU A 47 4.67 9.61 0.94
N GLN A 48 5.93 9.63 1.32
CA GLN A 48 6.45 8.83 2.42
C GLN A 48 5.76 9.17 3.73
N THR A 49 5.43 10.45 3.93
CA THR A 49 4.72 10.91 5.11
C THR A 49 3.23 10.62 5.03
N GLU A 50 2.63 10.81 3.85
CA GLU A 50 1.19 10.68 3.68
C GLU A 50 0.72 9.23 3.66
N LEU A 51 1.52 8.31 3.11
CA LEU A 51 1.07 6.93 2.95
C LEU A 51 0.64 6.28 4.27
N PRO A 52 1.42 6.38 5.37
CA PRO A 52 0.95 5.80 6.64
C PRO A 52 -0.37 6.40 7.11
N ARG A 53 -0.59 7.69 6.86
CA ARG A 53 -1.86 8.32 7.24
C ARG A 53 -3.02 7.72 6.46
N TRP A 54 -2.86 7.55 5.15
CA TRP A 54 -3.90 6.95 4.31
C TRP A 54 -4.18 5.51 4.73
N LEU A 55 -3.14 4.75 5.06
CA LEU A 55 -3.30 3.36 5.47
C LEU A 55 -4.01 3.23 6.82
N ASN A 56 -3.98 4.29 7.63
CA ASN A 56 -4.66 4.32 8.93
C ASN A 56 -6.05 4.93 8.85
N MET A 57 -6.52 5.29 7.66
CA MET A 57 -7.81 5.95 7.46
C MET A 57 -8.78 5.06 6.70
N PRO A 58 -10.08 5.11 7.02
CA PRO A 58 -11.07 4.46 6.17
C PRO A 58 -11.06 5.07 4.77
N PRO A 59 -11.37 4.31 3.72
CA PRO A 59 -11.75 2.89 3.77
C PRO A 59 -10.56 1.95 3.72
N ILE A 60 -9.33 2.45 3.56
CA ILE A 60 -8.16 1.58 3.43
C ILE A 60 -7.92 0.79 4.72
N ARG A 61 -8.00 1.47 5.87
CA ARG A 61 -7.70 0.84 7.16
C ARG A 61 -8.51 -0.42 7.38
N GLU A 62 -9.74 -0.44 6.90
CA GLU A 62 -10.64 -1.57 7.09
C GLU A 62 -10.31 -2.77 6.22
N GLN A 63 -9.43 -2.58 5.25
CA GLN A 63 -9.08 -3.63 4.30
C GLN A 63 -7.72 -4.26 4.58
N ILE A 64 -6.96 -3.71 5.51
CA ILE A 64 -5.60 -4.17 5.78
C ILE A 64 -5.47 -4.69 7.21
N LEU A 65 -4.53 -5.61 7.40
CA LEU A 65 -4.18 -6.11 8.73
C LEU A 65 -3.13 -5.24 9.38
N SER A 66 -2.08 -4.91 8.62
CA SER A 66 -0.98 -4.12 9.13
C SER A 66 -0.12 -3.65 7.97
N PHE A 67 0.80 -2.75 8.26
CA PHE A 67 1.81 -2.32 7.29
C PHE A 67 3.11 -2.03 8.03
N THR A 68 4.23 -2.17 7.32
CA THR A 68 5.54 -1.91 7.88
C THR A 68 6.50 -1.48 6.76
N HIS A 69 7.57 -0.82 7.14
CA HIS A 69 8.58 -0.41 6.16
C HIS A 69 9.21 -1.63 5.50
N ALA A 70 9.53 -1.48 4.23
CA ALA A 70 10.15 -2.55 3.46
C ALA A 70 11.61 -2.74 3.88
N ARG A 71 12.12 -3.95 3.62
CA ARG A 71 13.54 -4.21 3.77
C ARG A 71 14.33 -3.43 2.73
N PRO A 72 15.63 -3.16 2.97
CA PRO A 72 16.43 -2.36 2.02
C PRO A 72 16.37 -2.88 0.59
N GLN A 73 16.35 -4.19 0.39
CA GLN A 73 16.30 -4.76 -0.96
C GLN A 73 14.98 -4.52 -1.66
N ASP A 74 13.93 -4.16 -0.92
CA ASP A 74 12.60 -3.89 -1.47
C ASP A 74 12.25 -2.40 -1.45
N GLY A 75 13.21 -1.54 -1.13
CA GLY A 75 13.01 -0.09 -1.16
C GLY A 75 13.23 0.62 0.17
N GLY A 76 13.41 -0.12 1.26
CA GLY A 76 13.71 0.47 2.56
C GLY A 76 12.67 1.48 3.00
N SER A 77 13.11 2.66 3.41
CA SER A 77 12.21 3.71 3.90
C SER A 77 11.33 4.31 2.81
N GLY A 78 11.65 4.04 1.53
CA GLY A 78 10.84 4.51 0.40
C GLY A 78 9.78 3.54 -0.04
N ALA A 79 9.49 2.50 0.75
CA ALA A 79 8.50 1.50 0.39
C ALA A 79 7.89 0.89 1.65
N VAL A 80 6.69 0.34 1.51
CA VAL A 80 5.93 -0.21 2.63
C VAL A 80 5.30 -1.53 2.21
N TYR A 81 5.47 -2.57 3.04
CA TYR A 81 4.70 -3.80 2.88
C TYR A 81 3.33 -3.58 3.50
N VAL A 82 2.29 -4.02 2.82
CA VAL A 82 0.92 -3.96 3.35
C VAL A 82 0.35 -5.37 3.34
N LEU A 83 -0.09 -5.82 4.50
CA LEU A 83 -0.76 -7.10 4.64
C LEU A 83 -2.25 -6.87 4.57
N LEU A 84 -2.90 -7.59 3.67
CA LEU A 84 -4.32 -7.40 3.38
C LEU A 84 -5.16 -8.40 4.15
N LYS A 85 -6.35 -7.98 4.54
CA LYS A 85 -7.33 -8.88 5.09
C LYS A 85 -7.80 -9.82 4.00
N ARG A 86 -8.21 -11.03 4.41
CA ARG A 86 -8.79 -11.97 3.47
C ARG A 86 -10.13 -11.43 2.99
N ASP A 87 -10.36 -11.52 1.69
CA ASP A 87 -11.66 -11.18 1.14
C ASP A 87 -12.60 -12.36 1.38
N ARG A 88 -13.49 -12.19 2.35
CA ARG A 88 -14.45 -13.24 2.67
C ARG A 88 -15.69 -13.06 1.82
N LYS A 89 -15.67 -13.66 0.68
CA LYS A 89 -16.93 -13.81 -0.04
C LYS A 89 -17.70 -14.90 0.63
N ILE A 90 -18.81 -14.51 1.18
CA ILE A 90 -19.77 -15.47 1.68
C ILE A 90 -20.47 -16.00 0.45
N GLY A 91 -20.08 -17.13 0.07
CA GLY A 91 -20.73 -17.74 -1.08
C GLY A 91 -21.45 -18.89 -0.66
#